data_5b40f5ef6c2710d8e228f7f4cc77ab30
#
_entry.id   5b40f5ef6c2710d8e228f7f4cc77ab30
#
_cell.length_a   1.000
_cell.length_b   1.000
_cell.length_c   1.000
_cell.angle_alpha   90.00
_cell.angle_beta   90.00
_cell.angle_gamma   90.00
#
_symmetry.space_group_name_H-M   'P 1'
#
loop_
_entity.id
_entity.type
_entity.pdbx_description
1 polymer ?
#
loop_
_entity_poly.entity_id
_entity_poly.type
_entity_poly.pdbx_seq_one_letter_code
_entity_poly.pdbx_strand_id
1 'polypeptide(L)'
;MHNAELNHLGHTRSSHQRNHVLLTPDTFVRTPLTGMKRCTAVVHAGSAMGAAFTQYTAEFEASGELGSTTTQRFLYVMEGEVKVKSGGKVSNLLPRGYAYIPEGAAHSVTATHTSRVAVIEKPYRHVTGSEPPEMIVSSEDAVEPHPLDGDAELQVKCLLPDEMGFDFAVNTMLYAPGAALRMVEMHVMEHGLIMLEGGGIYRLGDSWYPVTAGDFIWMGPWCPQWFGAIGKVPAKYLIYKDWNRHPLSGAK
;
A
#
# COMPACT_ATOMS: atom_id res chain seq x y z
N MET A 1 9.95 18.49 -6.69
CA MET A 1 9.80 19.42 -7.84
C MET A 1 8.35 19.33 -8.28
N HIS A 2 7.54 20.39 -8.13
CA HIS A 2 6.16 20.38 -8.57
C HIS A 2 6.10 20.44 -10.10
N ASN A 3 5.34 19.55 -10.73
CA ASN A 3 5.15 19.51 -12.18
C ASN A 3 4.61 20.82 -12.75
N ALA A 4 3.92 21.63 -11.92
CA ALA A 4 3.43 22.95 -12.28
C ALA A 4 4.56 23.93 -12.73
N GLU A 5 5.80 23.70 -12.31
CA GLU A 5 6.95 24.51 -12.69
C GLU A 5 7.52 24.14 -14.07
N LEU A 6 7.11 23.02 -14.63
CA LEU A 6 7.67 22.48 -15.87
C LEU A 6 6.89 22.89 -17.13
N ASN A 7 5.74 23.58 -17.00
CA ASN A 7 4.85 23.96 -18.12
C ASN A 7 4.55 22.85 -19.14
N HIS A 8 4.49 21.60 -18.69
CA HIS A 8 4.21 20.45 -19.54
C HIS A 8 2.69 20.23 -19.64
N LEU A 9 1.99 21.11 -20.32
CA LEU A 9 0.55 20.98 -20.56
C LEU A 9 0.23 19.63 -21.19
N GLY A 10 -0.56 18.81 -20.46
CA GLY A 10 -0.99 17.48 -20.90
C GLY A 10 0.06 16.38 -20.84
N HIS A 11 1.28 16.67 -20.39
CA HIS A 11 2.32 15.65 -20.21
C HIS A 11 2.30 15.10 -18.79
N THR A 12 2.28 13.78 -18.68
CA THR A 12 2.38 13.05 -17.41
C THR A 12 3.07 11.71 -17.63
N ARG A 13 3.66 11.13 -16.58
CA ARG A 13 4.10 9.73 -16.57
C ARG A 13 2.97 8.77 -16.20
N SER A 14 1.83 9.29 -15.67
CA SER A 14 0.68 8.46 -15.36
C SER A 14 0.17 7.74 -16.59
N SER A 15 -0.19 6.47 -16.42
CA SER A 15 -0.68 5.61 -17.49
C SER A 15 -1.76 4.68 -16.95
N HIS A 16 -2.86 4.56 -17.68
CA HIS A 16 -3.96 3.65 -17.35
C HIS A 16 -4.11 2.62 -18.47
N GLN A 17 -3.90 1.37 -18.13
CA GLN A 17 -4.04 0.22 -19.02
C GLN A 17 -5.08 -0.76 -18.45
N ARG A 18 -5.49 -1.72 -19.24
CA ARG A 18 -6.53 -2.68 -18.83
C ARG A 18 -6.17 -3.49 -17.59
N ASN A 19 -4.90 -3.87 -17.43
CA ASN A 19 -4.41 -4.76 -16.39
C ASN A 19 -3.43 -4.10 -15.42
N HIS A 20 -3.14 -2.81 -15.58
CA HIS A 20 -2.29 -2.06 -14.67
C HIS A 20 -2.49 -0.56 -14.78
N VAL A 21 -2.11 0.15 -13.74
CA VAL A 21 -2.13 1.61 -13.69
C VAL A 21 -0.85 2.10 -13.03
N LEU A 22 -0.22 3.12 -13.59
CA LEU A 22 0.76 3.97 -12.93
C LEU A 22 0.11 5.34 -12.68
N LEU A 23 0.05 5.78 -11.43
CA LEU A 23 -0.35 7.14 -11.06
C LEU A 23 0.83 7.87 -10.46
N THR A 24 1.09 9.07 -10.94
CA THR A 24 2.19 9.92 -10.48
C THR A 24 1.66 11.17 -9.77
N PRO A 25 2.40 11.79 -8.83
CA PRO A 25 1.91 12.87 -7.98
C PRO A 25 1.33 14.08 -8.72
N ASP A 26 1.75 14.31 -9.95
CA ASP A 26 1.23 15.37 -10.82
C ASP A 26 -0.22 15.16 -11.28
N THR A 27 -0.74 13.94 -11.16
CA THR A 27 -2.13 13.60 -11.51
C THR A 27 -3.03 13.38 -10.30
N PHE A 28 -2.53 13.58 -9.09
CA PHE A 28 -3.28 13.30 -7.87
C PHE A 28 -4.38 14.33 -7.62
N VAL A 29 -5.63 13.85 -7.57
CA VAL A 29 -6.80 14.64 -7.19
C VAL A 29 -7.12 14.38 -5.73
N ARG A 30 -7.27 15.44 -4.95
CA ARG A 30 -7.58 15.40 -3.51
C ARG A 30 -9.06 15.61 -3.30
N THR A 31 -9.67 14.72 -2.53
CA THR A 31 -11.09 14.82 -2.15
C THR A 31 -11.30 14.30 -0.74
N PRO A 32 -12.19 14.89 0.07
CA PRO A 32 -12.57 14.27 1.33
C PRO A 32 -13.44 13.03 1.07
N LEU A 33 -13.15 11.94 1.79
CA LEU A 33 -14.01 10.76 1.84
C LEU A 33 -14.94 10.82 3.05
N THR A 34 -15.97 9.97 3.07
CA THR A 34 -16.90 9.86 4.19
C THR A 34 -16.15 9.62 5.50
N GLY A 35 -16.50 10.39 6.54
CA GLY A 35 -15.85 10.28 7.86
C GLY A 35 -14.53 11.05 7.99
N MET A 36 -14.08 11.75 6.95
CA MET A 36 -12.93 12.63 7.02
C MET A 36 -13.31 14.03 7.51
N LYS A 37 -12.49 14.60 8.41
CA LYS A 37 -12.55 15.99 8.84
C LYS A 37 -11.14 16.55 8.88
N ARG A 38 -10.91 17.71 8.28
CA ARG A 38 -9.57 18.29 8.13
C ARG A 38 -8.56 17.26 7.59
N CYS A 39 -9.04 16.44 6.66
CA CYS A 39 -8.32 15.35 6.03
C CYS A 39 -8.87 15.20 4.60
N THR A 40 -7.99 14.96 3.66
CA THR A 40 -8.34 14.64 2.27
C THR A 40 -7.68 13.34 1.86
N ALA A 41 -8.22 12.69 0.84
CA ALA A 41 -7.66 11.50 0.25
C ALA A 41 -7.21 11.75 -1.18
N VAL A 42 -6.11 11.10 -1.55
CA VAL A 42 -5.77 10.79 -2.93
C VAL A 42 -6.12 9.32 -3.14
N VAL A 43 -7.22 9.04 -3.82
CA VAL A 43 -7.65 7.66 -4.11
C VAL A 43 -6.83 7.12 -5.27
N HIS A 44 -6.09 6.05 -5.02
CA HIS A 44 -5.18 5.44 -5.98
C HIS A 44 -5.80 4.22 -6.70
N ALA A 45 -6.51 3.38 -5.95
CA ALA A 45 -7.18 2.20 -6.47
C ALA A 45 -8.55 2.01 -5.84
N GLY A 46 -9.45 1.38 -6.58
CA GLY A 46 -10.80 1.03 -6.14
C GLY A 46 -11.55 0.21 -7.17
N SER A 47 -12.75 -0.23 -6.82
CA SER A 47 -13.55 -1.14 -7.64
C SER A 47 -13.89 -0.61 -9.04
N ALA A 48 -13.95 0.72 -9.21
CA ALA A 48 -14.23 1.32 -10.51
C ALA A 48 -13.15 1.05 -11.57
N MET A 49 -11.91 0.75 -11.13
CA MET A 49 -10.82 0.36 -12.04
C MET A 49 -10.62 -1.16 -12.13
N GLY A 50 -11.39 -1.94 -11.36
CA GLY A 50 -11.29 -3.40 -11.34
C GLY A 50 -10.53 -3.97 -10.14
N ALA A 51 -10.05 -3.13 -9.22
CA ALA A 51 -9.38 -3.59 -8.00
C ALA A 51 -10.39 -4.16 -6.99
N ALA A 52 -10.05 -5.27 -6.32
CA ALA A 52 -10.88 -5.86 -5.26
C ALA A 52 -10.68 -5.19 -3.88
N PHE A 53 -9.93 -4.12 -3.83
CA PHE A 53 -9.63 -3.31 -2.64
C PHE A 53 -9.67 -1.82 -2.98
N THR A 54 -9.69 -0.98 -1.96
CA THR A 54 -9.48 0.46 -2.10
C THR A 54 -8.15 0.83 -1.46
N GLN A 55 -7.31 1.57 -2.17
CA GLN A 55 -6.08 2.13 -1.63
C GLN A 55 -6.02 3.63 -1.88
N TYR A 56 -5.68 4.38 -0.84
CA TYR A 56 -5.55 5.83 -0.91
C TYR A 56 -4.47 6.34 0.04
N THR A 57 -3.99 7.55 -0.23
CA THR A 57 -3.20 8.31 0.73
C THR A 57 -4.13 9.28 1.45
N ALA A 58 -4.26 9.15 2.77
CA ALA A 58 -4.91 10.14 3.62
C ALA A 58 -3.91 11.23 3.98
N GLU A 59 -4.23 12.47 3.63
CA GLU A 59 -3.45 13.67 3.95
C GLU A 59 -4.18 14.47 5.02
N PHE A 60 -3.64 14.45 6.24
CA PHE A 60 -4.22 15.09 7.40
C PHE A 60 -3.62 16.47 7.64
N GLU A 61 -4.46 17.44 7.96
CA GLU A 61 -4.03 18.62 8.70
C GLU A 61 -3.88 18.28 10.19
N ALA A 62 -3.28 19.18 10.97
CA ALA A 62 -3.25 19.03 12.44
C ALA A 62 -4.68 18.89 13.00
N SER A 63 -4.89 17.91 13.88
CA SER A 63 -6.19 17.52 14.41
C SER A 63 -7.19 17.04 13.37
N GLY A 64 -6.71 16.61 12.20
CA GLY A 64 -7.52 15.96 11.18
C GLY A 64 -7.96 14.57 11.64
N GLU A 65 -9.12 14.11 11.16
CA GLU A 65 -9.74 12.85 11.56
C GLU A 65 -10.10 12.00 10.36
N LEU A 66 -9.92 10.68 10.51
CA LEU A 66 -10.49 9.65 9.66
C LEU A 66 -11.35 8.73 10.52
N GLY A 67 -12.63 8.65 10.21
CA GLY A 67 -13.60 7.84 10.96
C GLY A 67 -13.47 6.34 10.68
N SER A 68 -14.31 5.55 11.36
CA SER A 68 -14.44 4.11 11.13
C SER A 68 -14.88 3.79 9.71
N THR A 69 -14.54 2.61 9.27
CA THR A 69 -15.08 1.96 8.06
C THR A 69 -15.84 0.69 8.44
N THR A 70 -16.68 0.20 7.55
CA THR A 70 -17.34 -1.10 7.70
C THR A 70 -16.47 -2.26 7.21
N THR A 71 -15.40 -1.97 6.49
CA THR A 71 -14.44 -2.95 5.97
C THR A 71 -13.25 -3.09 6.92
N GLN A 72 -12.43 -4.10 6.72
CA GLN A 72 -11.10 -4.13 7.35
C GLN A 72 -10.22 -3.02 6.77
N ARG A 73 -9.29 -2.52 7.59
CA ARG A 73 -8.41 -1.40 7.23
C ARG A 73 -6.97 -1.68 7.64
N PHE A 74 -6.04 -1.39 6.76
CA PHE A 74 -4.63 -1.30 7.07
C PHE A 74 -4.16 0.16 6.94
N LEU A 75 -3.35 0.62 7.89
CA LEU A 75 -2.77 1.96 7.94
C LEU A 75 -1.25 1.85 8.01
N TYR A 76 -0.53 2.65 7.24
CA TYR A 76 0.92 2.80 7.33
C TYR A 76 1.28 4.28 7.30
N VAL A 77 1.93 4.76 8.37
CA VAL A 77 2.32 6.17 8.49
C VAL A 77 3.57 6.43 7.65
N MET A 78 3.43 7.23 6.62
CA MET A 78 4.54 7.67 5.77
C MET A 78 5.24 8.90 6.37
N GLU A 79 4.45 9.86 6.87
CA GLU A 79 4.93 11.12 7.42
C GLU A 79 4.03 11.57 8.59
N GLY A 80 4.62 12.26 9.57
CA GLY A 80 3.89 12.81 10.71
C GLY A 80 3.60 11.79 11.81
N GLU A 81 2.48 11.98 12.52
CA GLU A 81 2.06 11.13 13.63
C GLU A 81 0.54 11.05 13.68
N VAL A 82 0.02 9.86 13.85
CA VAL A 82 -1.41 9.63 14.07
C VAL A 82 -1.68 8.79 15.31
N LYS A 83 -2.84 9.02 15.92
CA LYS A 83 -3.38 8.24 17.03
C LYS A 83 -4.52 7.38 16.51
N VAL A 84 -4.44 6.08 16.74
CA VAL A 84 -5.51 5.14 16.48
C VAL A 84 -6.20 4.80 17.78
N LYS A 85 -7.50 5.07 17.88
CA LYS A 85 -8.33 4.70 19.02
C LYS A 85 -9.27 3.58 18.62
N SER A 86 -9.25 2.48 19.37
CA SER A 86 -10.16 1.34 19.18
C SER A 86 -10.29 0.56 20.50
N GLY A 87 -11.49 0.05 20.81
CA GLY A 87 -11.74 -0.75 22.02
C GLY A 87 -11.31 -0.06 23.33
N GLY A 88 -11.37 1.27 23.40
CA GLY A 88 -10.93 2.06 24.57
C GLY A 88 -9.41 2.26 24.66
N LYS A 89 -8.60 1.61 23.81
CA LYS A 89 -7.15 1.81 23.74
C LYS A 89 -6.81 2.90 22.73
N VAL A 90 -5.73 3.65 23.02
CA VAL A 90 -5.15 4.65 22.12
C VAL A 90 -3.71 4.24 21.85
N SER A 91 -3.37 4.15 20.57
CA SER A 91 -2.01 3.82 20.11
C SER A 91 -1.48 4.95 19.24
N ASN A 92 -0.27 5.41 19.52
CA ASN A 92 0.42 6.39 18.69
C ASN A 92 1.23 5.66 17.61
N LEU A 93 1.07 6.09 16.36
CA LEU A 93 1.84 5.61 15.22
C LEU A 93 2.71 6.77 14.71
N LEU A 94 4.02 6.57 14.77
CA LEU A 94 5.04 7.42 14.17
C LEU A 94 5.32 6.97 12.73
N PRO A 95 6.15 7.67 11.95
CA PRO A 95 6.56 7.20 10.62
C PRO A 95 7.06 5.75 10.67
N ARG A 96 6.62 4.93 9.72
CA ARG A 96 6.81 3.47 9.65
C ARG A 96 5.98 2.66 10.65
N GLY A 97 5.20 3.32 11.53
CA GLY A 97 4.17 2.66 12.34
C GLY A 97 3.00 2.24 11.47
N TYR A 98 2.37 1.11 11.80
CA TYR A 98 1.21 0.61 11.10
C TYR A 98 0.17 0.01 12.03
N ALA A 99 -1.06 -0.08 11.53
CA ALA A 99 -2.14 -0.79 12.20
C ALA A 99 -2.96 -1.59 11.18
N TYR A 100 -3.34 -2.81 11.56
CA TYR A 100 -4.43 -3.57 10.95
C TYR A 100 -5.64 -3.51 11.86
N ILE A 101 -6.78 -3.15 11.32
CA ILE A 101 -8.05 -3.01 12.02
C ILE A 101 -9.05 -3.95 11.34
N PRO A 102 -9.58 -4.96 12.07
CA PRO A 102 -10.50 -5.92 11.48
C PRO A 102 -11.84 -5.28 11.10
N GLU A 103 -12.55 -5.94 10.20
CA GLU A 103 -13.89 -5.55 9.76
C GLU A 103 -14.84 -5.36 10.94
N GLY A 104 -15.65 -4.29 10.91
CA GLY A 104 -16.62 -3.99 11.97
C GLY A 104 -16.05 -3.43 13.25
N ALA A 105 -14.74 -3.36 13.45
CA ALA A 105 -14.14 -2.77 14.65
C ALA A 105 -14.30 -1.25 14.67
N ALA A 106 -15.00 -0.75 15.67
CA ALA A 106 -15.17 0.70 15.87
C ALA A 106 -13.81 1.35 16.19
N HIS A 107 -13.43 2.35 15.41
CA HIS A 107 -12.14 3.04 15.58
C HIS A 107 -12.19 4.47 15.04
N SER A 108 -11.21 5.25 15.40
CA SER A 108 -10.92 6.55 14.79
C SER A 108 -9.41 6.75 14.66
N VAL A 109 -9.02 7.52 13.66
CA VAL A 109 -7.62 7.91 13.44
C VAL A 109 -7.57 9.44 13.50
N THR A 110 -6.70 9.99 14.32
CA THR A 110 -6.55 11.44 14.50
C THR A 110 -5.08 11.82 14.34
N ALA A 111 -4.79 12.80 13.50
CA ALA A 111 -3.44 13.29 13.34
C ALA A 111 -3.07 14.31 14.42
N THR A 112 -1.88 14.20 14.98
CA THR A 112 -1.33 15.18 15.92
C THR A 112 -0.82 16.41 15.18
N HIS A 113 -0.20 16.19 14.05
CA HIS A 113 0.37 17.20 13.13
C HIS A 113 -0.06 16.88 11.71
N THR A 114 0.33 17.72 10.75
CA THR A 114 0.22 17.37 9.33
C THR A 114 0.85 16.00 9.10
N SER A 115 0.09 15.08 8.54
CA SER A 115 0.49 13.67 8.42
C SER A 115 0.03 13.07 7.11
N ARG A 116 0.77 12.09 6.60
CA ARG A 116 0.43 11.31 5.41
C ARG A 116 0.43 9.83 5.75
N VAL A 117 -0.68 9.16 5.45
CA VAL A 117 -0.90 7.75 5.79
C VAL A 117 -1.37 7.01 4.55
N ALA A 118 -0.68 5.93 4.19
CA ALA A 118 -1.19 4.97 3.22
C ALA A 118 -2.29 4.15 3.89
N VAL A 119 -3.45 4.06 3.24
CA VAL A 119 -4.63 3.35 3.74
C VAL A 119 -5.07 2.33 2.71
N ILE A 120 -5.31 1.11 3.18
CA ILE A 120 -5.86 0.01 2.38
C ILE A 120 -7.14 -0.45 3.06
N GLU A 121 -8.23 -0.55 2.31
CA GLU A 121 -9.53 -1.02 2.77
C GLU A 121 -10.07 -2.10 1.85
N LYS A 122 -10.61 -3.15 2.44
CA LYS A 122 -11.18 -4.30 1.73
C LYS A 122 -12.26 -4.96 2.57
N PRO A 123 -13.42 -5.35 2.00
CA PRO A 123 -14.34 -6.24 2.67
C PRO A 123 -13.64 -7.55 3.03
N TYR A 124 -13.83 -8.03 4.25
CA TYR A 124 -13.21 -9.27 4.68
C TYR A 124 -13.86 -10.48 4.00
N ARG A 125 -13.05 -11.37 3.48
CA ARG A 125 -13.50 -12.62 2.88
C ARG A 125 -13.25 -13.77 3.85
N HIS A 126 -14.28 -14.19 4.57
CA HIS A 126 -14.21 -15.31 5.49
C HIS A 126 -13.83 -16.61 4.75
N VAL A 127 -13.03 -17.45 5.40
CA VAL A 127 -12.74 -18.82 4.97
C VAL A 127 -13.12 -19.80 6.09
N THR A 128 -13.74 -20.91 5.74
CA THR A 128 -14.18 -21.90 6.71
C THR A 128 -12.98 -22.49 7.46
N GLY A 129 -13.09 -22.56 8.79
CA GLY A 129 -12.03 -23.12 9.64
C GLY A 129 -10.93 -22.13 10.01
N SER A 130 -11.09 -20.86 9.69
CA SER A 130 -10.18 -19.79 10.14
C SER A 130 -10.95 -18.70 10.85
N GLU A 131 -10.42 -18.22 11.97
CA GLU A 131 -10.96 -17.06 12.68
C GLU A 131 -10.50 -15.75 12.04
N PRO A 132 -11.36 -14.72 12.02
CA PRO A 132 -10.95 -13.38 11.60
C PRO A 132 -9.79 -12.86 12.47
N PRO A 133 -8.81 -12.15 11.86
CA PRO A 133 -7.68 -11.63 12.61
C PRO A 133 -8.09 -10.59 13.66
N GLU A 134 -7.34 -10.52 14.74
CA GLU A 134 -7.42 -9.43 15.71
C GLU A 134 -6.70 -8.17 15.22
N MET A 135 -6.96 -7.04 15.89
CA MET A 135 -6.28 -5.77 15.62
C MET A 135 -4.78 -5.89 15.92
N ILE A 136 -3.97 -5.47 14.96
CA ILE A 136 -2.51 -5.35 15.11
C ILE A 136 -2.11 -3.87 15.13
N VAL A 137 -1.22 -3.50 16.04
CA VAL A 137 -0.53 -2.20 16.05
C VAL A 137 0.95 -2.48 16.25
N SER A 138 1.78 -2.02 15.32
CA SER A 138 3.22 -2.28 15.36
C SER A 138 4.00 -1.23 14.55
N SER A 139 5.28 -1.44 14.37
CA SER A 139 6.18 -0.65 13.53
C SER A 139 6.94 -1.57 12.58
N GLU A 140 7.18 -1.11 11.37
CA GLU A 140 8.07 -1.78 10.42
C GLU A 140 9.46 -2.05 11.02
N ASP A 141 9.91 -1.19 11.94
CA ASP A 141 11.22 -1.35 12.60
C ASP A 141 11.28 -2.58 13.52
N ALA A 142 10.12 -3.05 14.00
CA ALA A 142 10.03 -4.27 14.81
C ALA A 142 9.90 -5.55 13.98
N VAL A 143 9.81 -5.44 12.66
CA VAL A 143 9.68 -6.59 11.76
C VAL A 143 11.06 -6.95 11.20
N GLU A 144 11.48 -8.20 11.42
CA GLU A 144 12.74 -8.71 10.87
C GLU A 144 12.66 -8.83 9.34
N PRO A 145 13.66 -8.32 8.61
CA PRO A 145 13.73 -8.49 7.17
C PRO A 145 14.17 -9.92 6.82
N HIS A 146 13.71 -10.41 5.69
CA HIS A 146 14.20 -11.66 5.11
C HIS A 146 14.48 -11.48 3.61
N PRO A 147 15.50 -12.16 3.06
CA PRO A 147 15.81 -12.07 1.64
C PRO A 147 14.72 -12.73 0.80
N LEU A 148 14.28 -12.08 -0.28
CA LEU A 148 13.38 -12.68 -1.25
C LEU A 148 14.14 -13.74 -2.06
N ASP A 149 13.65 -14.97 -2.07
CA ASP A 149 14.28 -16.11 -2.78
C ASP A 149 15.79 -16.28 -2.49
N GLY A 150 16.24 -15.87 -1.30
CA GLY A 150 17.64 -15.94 -0.91
C GLY A 150 18.52 -14.80 -1.44
N ASP A 151 17.96 -13.80 -2.10
CA ASP A 151 18.69 -12.63 -2.57
C ASP A 151 18.88 -11.62 -1.43
N ALA A 152 20.11 -11.48 -0.94
CA ALA A 152 20.45 -10.57 0.16
C ALA A 152 20.29 -9.08 -0.21
N GLU A 153 20.30 -8.73 -1.49
CA GLU A 153 20.14 -7.36 -1.96
C GLU A 153 18.65 -6.94 -2.10
N LEU A 154 17.73 -7.91 -1.89
CA LEU A 154 16.29 -7.69 -1.91
C LEU A 154 15.67 -8.17 -0.60
N GLN A 155 15.32 -7.25 0.28
CA GLN A 155 14.81 -7.53 1.62
C GLN A 155 13.31 -7.27 1.71
N VAL A 156 12.59 -8.22 2.30
CA VAL A 156 11.13 -8.15 2.53
C VAL A 156 10.84 -8.12 4.02
N LYS A 157 9.94 -7.23 4.43
CA LYS A 157 9.33 -7.24 5.76
C LYS A 157 7.84 -7.51 5.61
N CYS A 158 7.36 -8.62 6.15
CA CYS A 158 5.93 -8.95 6.19
C CYS A 158 5.28 -8.21 7.37
N LEU A 159 4.46 -7.19 7.10
CA LEU A 159 3.83 -6.37 8.14
C LEU A 159 2.60 -7.05 8.76
N LEU A 160 2.03 -8.02 8.06
CA LEU A 160 0.95 -8.88 8.57
C LEU A 160 1.44 -10.32 8.64
N PRO A 161 0.95 -11.12 9.61
CA PRO A 161 1.26 -12.54 9.70
C PRO A 161 0.83 -13.33 8.46
N ASP A 162 1.63 -14.32 8.06
CA ASP A 162 1.25 -15.28 7.01
C ASP A 162 0.36 -16.39 7.60
N GLU A 163 -0.87 -16.03 7.94
CA GLU A 163 -1.87 -16.90 8.53
C GLU A 163 -3.14 -16.89 7.70
N MET A 164 -3.86 -18.02 7.67
CA MET A 164 -5.11 -18.19 6.91
C MET A 164 -6.20 -17.18 7.28
N GLY A 165 -6.15 -16.63 8.48
CA GLY A 165 -7.05 -15.57 8.92
C GLY A 165 -6.98 -14.31 8.05
N PHE A 166 -5.80 -13.96 7.56
CA PHE A 166 -5.62 -12.76 6.72
C PHE A 166 -5.98 -13.06 5.27
N ASP A 167 -6.80 -12.21 4.66
CA ASP A 167 -7.19 -12.31 3.26
C ASP A 167 -6.47 -11.30 2.34
N PHE A 168 -5.52 -10.59 2.88
CA PHE A 168 -4.48 -9.83 2.18
C PHE A 168 -3.20 -9.78 3.01
N ALA A 169 -2.08 -9.57 2.34
CA ALA A 169 -0.79 -9.30 2.94
C ALA A 169 -0.35 -7.86 2.61
N VAL A 170 0.43 -7.27 3.51
CA VAL A 170 1.12 -6.01 3.27
C VAL A 170 2.59 -6.18 3.64
N ASN A 171 3.45 -5.86 2.69
CA ASN A 171 4.89 -5.96 2.87
C ASN A 171 5.57 -4.63 2.54
N THR A 172 6.74 -4.39 3.13
CA THR A 172 7.71 -3.48 2.52
C THR A 172 8.80 -4.29 1.84
N MET A 173 9.24 -3.80 0.68
CA MET A 173 10.33 -4.41 -0.09
C MET A 173 11.41 -3.36 -0.31
N LEU A 174 12.64 -3.70 0.08
CA LEU A 174 13.81 -2.85 -0.04
C LEU A 174 14.81 -3.48 -1.01
N TYR A 175 15.17 -2.75 -2.03
CA TYR A 175 16.15 -3.12 -3.05
C TYR A 175 17.42 -2.31 -2.89
N ALA A 176 18.56 -2.97 -2.80
CA ALA A 176 19.84 -2.30 -2.94
C ALA A 176 19.98 -1.65 -4.33
N PRO A 177 20.84 -0.63 -4.51
CA PRO A 177 21.09 -0.04 -5.81
C PRO A 177 21.54 -1.09 -6.84
N GLY A 178 20.79 -1.24 -7.93
CA GLY A 178 21.04 -2.25 -8.96
C GLY A 178 20.35 -3.59 -8.77
N ALA A 179 19.77 -3.85 -7.59
CA ALA A 179 19.02 -5.08 -7.35
C ALA A 179 17.70 -5.10 -8.14
N ALA A 180 17.28 -6.29 -8.56
CA ALA A 180 16.08 -6.47 -9.36
C ALA A 180 15.41 -7.81 -9.06
N LEU A 181 14.12 -7.92 -9.37
CA LEU A 181 13.43 -9.22 -9.37
C LEU A 181 14.15 -10.18 -10.32
N ARG A 182 14.29 -11.43 -9.91
CA ARG A 182 15.03 -12.45 -10.66
C ARG A 182 14.40 -12.77 -12.02
N MET A 183 13.09 -12.59 -12.12
CA MET A 183 12.32 -12.88 -13.33
C MET A 183 11.10 -12.00 -13.43
N VAL A 184 10.48 -11.98 -14.59
CA VAL A 184 9.13 -11.43 -14.77
C VAL A 184 8.14 -12.36 -14.10
N GLU A 185 7.42 -11.84 -13.10
CA GLU A 185 6.39 -12.59 -12.38
C GLU A 185 5.03 -12.45 -13.07
N MET A 186 4.29 -13.55 -13.12
CA MET A 186 2.87 -13.57 -13.52
C MET A 186 2.11 -14.50 -12.60
N HIS A 187 1.16 -13.96 -11.86
CA HIS A 187 0.37 -14.73 -10.88
C HIS A 187 -1.04 -14.17 -10.71
N VAL A 188 -1.88 -14.93 -10.02
CA VAL A 188 -3.31 -14.61 -9.82
C VAL A 188 -3.52 -13.42 -8.89
N MET A 189 -2.58 -13.12 -8.00
CA MET A 189 -2.70 -12.03 -7.03
C MET A 189 -2.67 -10.67 -7.71
N GLU A 190 -3.55 -9.78 -7.28
CA GLU A 190 -3.44 -8.35 -7.60
C GLU A 190 -2.60 -7.62 -6.56
N HIS A 191 -2.08 -6.46 -6.95
CA HIS A 191 -1.26 -5.62 -6.10
C HIS A 191 -1.66 -4.15 -6.16
N GLY A 192 -1.45 -3.46 -5.00
CA GLY A 192 -1.40 -2.01 -4.91
C GLY A 192 -0.08 -1.61 -4.26
N LEU A 193 0.71 -0.80 -4.94
CA LEU A 193 2.06 -0.47 -4.53
C LEU A 193 2.26 1.04 -4.46
N ILE A 194 2.84 1.53 -3.36
CA ILE A 194 3.32 2.92 -3.23
C ILE A 194 4.84 2.91 -3.12
N MET A 195 5.51 3.61 -4.02
CA MET A 195 6.95 3.86 -3.92
C MET A 195 7.22 4.79 -2.75
N LEU A 196 7.97 4.33 -1.75
CA LEU A 196 8.30 5.08 -0.54
C LEU A 196 9.62 5.84 -0.69
N GLU A 197 10.64 5.19 -1.26
CA GLU A 197 12.00 5.73 -1.37
C GLU A 197 12.64 5.31 -2.69
N GLY A 198 13.57 6.12 -3.19
CA GLY A 198 14.33 5.82 -4.38
C GLY A 198 13.49 5.72 -5.64
N GLY A 199 13.85 4.79 -6.51
CA GLY A 199 13.14 4.55 -7.76
C GLY A 199 13.83 3.51 -8.64
N GLY A 200 13.30 3.33 -9.84
CA GLY A 200 13.81 2.33 -10.76
C GLY A 200 13.00 2.26 -12.05
N ILE A 201 13.07 1.12 -12.67
CA ILE A 201 12.25 0.78 -13.83
C ILE A 201 11.28 -0.33 -13.44
N TYR A 202 10.00 -0.10 -13.67
CA TYR A 202 8.95 -1.11 -13.50
C TYR A 202 8.46 -1.58 -14.88
N ARG A 203 8.50 -2.89 -15.14
CA ARG A 203 7.79 -3.49 -16.25
C ARG A 203 6.39 -3.88 -15.78
N LEU A 204 5.38 -3.45 -16.55
CA LEU A 204 3.97 -3.78 -16.33
C LEU A 204 3.35 -4.17 -17.68
N GLY A 205 2.93 -5.42 -17.81
CA GLY A 205 2.56 -5.97 -19.10
C GLY A 205 3.74 -5.91 -20.08
N ASP A 206 3.54 -5.26 -21.22
CA ASP A 206 4.58 -5.05 -22.23
C ASP A 206 5.24 -3.65 -22.17
N SER A 207 4.86 -2.85 -21.17
CA SER A 207 5.34 -1.47 -21.00
C SER A 207 6.39 -1.34 -19.92
N TRP A 208 7.30 -0.38 -20.08
CA TRP A 208 8.38 -0.08 -19.14
C TRP A 208 8.22 1.35 -18.63
N TYR A 209 8.19 1.51 -17.32
CA TYR A 209 7.92 2.78 -16.66
C TYR A 209 9.07 3.18 -15.74
N PRO A 210 9.67 4.37 -15.91
CA PRO A 210 10.49 4.95 -14.85
C PRO A 210 9.57 5.30 -13.68
N VAL A 211 9.94 4.85 -12.47
CA VAL A 211 9.17 5.08 -11.25
C VAL A 211 10.05 5.66 -10.15
N THR A 212 9.45 6.44 -9.26
CA THR A 212 10.16 7.10 -8.16
C THR A 212 9.26 7.23 -6.93
N ALA A 213 9.85 7.58 -5.80
CA ALA A 213 9.11 7.84 -4.55
C ALA A 213 7.89 8.74 -4.78
N GLY A 214 6.75 8.36 -4.22
CA GLY A 214 5.45 9.00 -4.39
C GLY A 214 4.58 8.42 -5.51
N ASP A 215 5.13 7.64 -6.43
CA ASP A 215 4.35 6.98 -7.48
C ASP A 215 3.52 5.83 -6.88
N PHE A 216 2.33 5.61 -7.44
CA PHE A 216 1.47 4.47 -7.13
C PHE A 216 1.32 3.57 -8.34
N ILE A 217 1.31 2.26 -8.11
CA ILE A 217 1.06 1.25 -9.14
C ILE A 217 -0.05 0.30 -8.66
N TRP A 218 -1.04 0.06 -9.53
CA TRP A 218 -1.92 -1.09 -9.42
C TRP A 218 -1.58 -2.11 -10.49
N MET A 219 -1.51 -3.37 -10.10
CA MET A 219 -1.32 -4.52 -10.98
C MET A 219 -2.47 -5.49 -10.78
N GLY A 220 -3.27 -5.67 -11.81
CA GLY A 220 -4.36 -6.64 -11.81
C GLY A 220 -3.84 -8.07 -11.88
N PRO A 221 -4.73 -9.07 -11.63
CA PRO A 221 -4.39 -10.48 -11.79
C PRO A 221 -3.73 -10.79 -13.14
N TRP A 222 -2.69 -11.62 -13.11
CA TRP A 222 -1.94 -12.07 -14.29
C TRP A 222 -1.18 -10.97 -15.06
N CYS A 223 -1.08 -9.77 -14.52
CA CYS A 223 -0.24 -8.74 -15.11
C CYS A 223 1.23 -9.16 -15.03
N PRO A 224 1.95 -9.30 -16.16
CA PRO A 224 3.40 -9.48 -16.13
C PRO A 224 4.06 -8.30 -15.41
N GLN A 225 4.91 -8.57 -14.44
CA GLN A 225 5.54 -7.54 -13.61
C GLN A 225 7.00 -7.85 -13.31
N TRP A 226 7.80 -6.80 -13.29
CA TRP A 226 9.21 -6.87 -12.90
C TRP A 226 9.67 -5.49 -12.45
N PHE A 227 10.53 -5.44 -11.44
CA PHE A 227 11.14 -4.20 -10.95
C PHE A 227 12.64 -4.34 -10.82
N GLY A 228 13.37 -3.29 -11.24
CA GLY A 228 14.78 -3.12 -11.00
C GLY A 228 15.07 -1.74 -10.42
N ALA A 229 15.77 -1.69 -9.28
CA ALA A 229 16.18 -0.45 -8.65
C ALA A 229 17.30 0.21 -9.44
N ILE A 230 17.12 1.47 -9.82
CA ILE A 230 18.10 2.26 -10.58
C ILE A 230 18.44 3.52 -9.79
N GLY A 231 19.70 3.77 -9.66
CA GLY A 231 20.20 4.92 -8.92
C GLY A 231 21.31 4.55 -7.95
N LYS A 232 21.65 5.48 -7.06
CA LYS A 232 22.74 5.33 -6.07
C LYS A 232 22.21 5.17 -4.64
N VAL A 233 20.90 5.19 -4.47
CA VAL A 233 20.22 4.96 -3.20
C VAL A 233 19.30 3.76 -3.32
N PRO A 234 19.02 3.04 -2.23
CA PRO A 234 18.04 1.96 -2.24
C PRO A 234 16.67 2.41 -2.71
N ALA A 235 15.91 1.52 -3.33
CA ALA A 235 14.51 1.72 -3.65
C ALA A 235 13.65 0.91 -2.69
N LYS A 236 12.56 1.53 -2.19
CA LYS A 236 11.65 0.90 -1.26
C LYS A 236 10.21 1.16 -1.64
N TYR A 237 9.36 0.15 -1.50
CA TYR A 237 7.93 0.32 -1.65
C TYR A 237 7.11 -0.44 -0.60
N LEU A 238 5.90 0.04 -0.34
CA LEU A 238 4.85 -0.65 0.39
C LEU A 238 3.94 -1.33 -0.63
N ILE A 239 3.69 -2.62 -0.47
CA ILE A 239 2.86 -3.40 -1.40
C ILE A 239 1.76 -4.16 -0.68
N TYR A 240 0.51 -3.99 -1.16
CA TYR A 240 -0.63 -4.85 -0.90
C TYR A 240 -0.58 -6.06 -1.83
N LYS A 241 -0.97 -7.22 -1.31
CA LYS A 241 -1.15 -8.46 -2.08
C LYS A 241 -2.49 -9.10 -1.69
N ASP A 242 -3.28 -9.51 -2.67
CA ASP A 242 -4.37 -10.44 -2.41
C ASP A 242 -3.79 -11.77 -1.94
N TRP A 243 -4.28 -12.31 -0.80
CA TRP A 243 -3.62 -13.42 -0.12
C TRP A 243 -4.64 -14.42 0.43
N ASN A 244 -4.26 -15.69 0.53
CA ASN A 244 -5.02 -16.77 1.20
C ASN A 244 -6.48 -16.95 0.74
N ARG A 245 -6.90 -16.48 -0.42
CA ARG A 245 -8.28 -16.56 -0.93
C ARG A 245 -8.38 -17.14 -2.34
N HIS A 246 -7.35 -17.80 -2.80
CA HIS A 246 -7.40 -18.61 -4.01
C HIS A 246 -8.39 -19.78 -3.79
N PRO A 247 -9.20 -20.18 -4.80
CA PRO A 247 -10.17 -21.28 -4.65
C PRO A 247 -9.61 -22.60 -4.11
N LEU A 248 -8.32 -22.84 -4.28
CA LEU A 248 -7.62 -24.02 -3.76
C LEU A 248 -6.92 -23.79 -2.40
N SER A 249 -6.96 -22.60 -1.82
CA SER A 249 -6.26 -22.30 -0.56
C SER A 249 -6.87 -23.00 0.65
N GLY A 250 -8.11 -23.48 0.60
CA GLY A 250 -8.79 -24.20 1.67
C GLY A 250 -8.82 -25.72 1.50
N ALA A 251 -8.18 -26.24 0.45
CA ALA A 251 -8.17 -27.67 0.14
C ALA A 251 -6.95 -28.37 0.78
N LYS A 252 -6.84 -28.32 2.12
CA LYS A 252 -5.92 -29.17 2.89
C LYS A 252 -6.70 -29.95 3.90
#